data_1fba49f68c2f57739570ac3ae21da761
#
_entry.id   1fba49f68c2f57739570ac3ae21da761
#
_cell.length_a   1.000
_cell.length_b   1.000
_cell.length_c   1.000
_cell.angle_alpha   90.00
_cell.angle_beta   90.00
_cell.angle_gamma   90.00
#
_symmetry.space_group_name_H-M   'P 1'
#
loop_
_entity.id
_entity.type
_entity.pdbx_description
1 polymer ?
#
loop_
_entity_poly.entity_id
_entity_poly.type
_entity_poly.pdbx_seq_one_letter_code
_entity_poly.pdbx_strand_id
1 'polypeptide(L)'
;MAKKITVIVPAYNEEDLIASCLDSLLNQTLDKTQYEVIVVDNNSTDLTAWVAQSKGIRVEKELRKGYVHAIRRGIEVSQTELIAFTDADCRVPPYWLEKILAHFETSMKIVGVGGKLAFYDIHPIVDKTFQSILYLNKALPGNNMAIRREALRKIGGVDPRVNLTVDYWLTLKLRKVGRLKVDRRLIVNTSARRFKASFDSDIKYFINVMSMQVSSKPVFYDFPDIRE
;
A
#
# COMPACT_ATOMS: atom_id res chain seq x y z
N MET A 1 -18.14 -8.26 -17.21
CA MET A 1 -16.71 -8.14 -17.62
C MET A 1 -15.83 -8.69 -16.52
N ALA A 2 -14.66 -9.22 -16.83
CA ALA A 2 -13.71 -9.65 -15.80
C ALA A 2 -13.12 -8.43 -15.08
N LYS A 3 -12.93 -8.53 -13.75
CA LYS A 3 -12.27 -7.49 -12.95
C LYS A 3 -10.82 -7.30 -13.41
N LYS A 4 -10.39 -6.06 -13.56
CA LYS A 4 -9.05 -5.71 -14.04
C LYS A 4 -8.04 -5.54 -12.91
N ILE A 5 -8.50 -5.05 -11.75
CA ILE A 5 -7.65 -4.67 -10.64
C ILE A 5 -8.29 -5.06 -9.29
N THR A 6 -7.48 -5.59 -8.38
CA THR A 6 -7.84 -5.83 -6.97
C THR A 6 -7.13 -4.80 -6.11
N VAL A 7 -7.88 -4.13 -5.23
CA VAL A 7 -7.32 -3.28 -4.17
C VAL A 7 -7.19 -4.12 -2.90
N ILE A 8 -5.99 -4.23 -2.37
CA ILE A 8 -5.70 -4.90 -1.11
C ILE A 8 -5.54 -3.83 -0.03
N VAL A 9 -6.30 -3.95 1.04
CA VAL A 9 -6.26 -3.08 2.22
C VAL A 9 -5.87 -3.93 3.43
N PRO A 10 -4.58 -3.97 3.81
CA PRO A 10 -4.17 -4.61 5.07
C PRO A 10 -4.69 -3.77 6.25
N ALA A 11 -5.26 -4.44 7.25
CA ALA A 11 -5.82 -3.78 8.41
C ALA A 11 -5.49 -4.54 9.70
N TYR A 12 -5.14 -3.81 10.76
CA TYR A 12 -4.97 -4.32 12.11
C TYR A 12 -5.35 -3.23 13.12
N ASN A 13 -6.45 -3.44 13.85
CA ASN A 13 -7.00 -2.49 14.82
C ASN A 13 -7.20 -1.08 14.22
N GLU A 14 -8.10 -1.01 13.22
CA GLU A 14 -8.37 0.19 12.40
C GLU A 14 -9.86 0.58 12.42
N GLU A 15 -10.65 0.15 13.43
CA GLU A 15 -12.10 0.38 13.47
C GLU A 15 -12.49 1.85 13.28
N ASP A 16 -11.68 2.80 13.79
CA ASP A 16 -11.94 4.23 13.70
C ASP A 16 -11.72 4.82 12.30
N LEU A 17 -10.83 4.25 11.51
CA LEU A 17 -10.37 4.86 10.25
C LEU A 17 -10.78 4.09 9.01
N ILE A 18 -10.93 2.77 9.11
CA ILE A 18 -11.18 1.90 7.95
C ILE A 18 -12.47 2.29 7.21
N ALA A 19 -13.49 2.77 7.91
CA ALA A 19 -14.75 3.17 7.30
C ALA A 19 -14.54 4.25 6.22
N SER A 20 -13.76 5.29 6.52
CA SER A 20 -13.48 6.39 5.59
C SER A 20 -12.58 5.96 4.42
N CYS A 21 -11.67 5.03 4.65
CA CYS A 21 -10.85 4.43 3.59
C CYS A 21 -11.75 3.70 2.59
N LEU A 22 -12.61 2.79 3.09
CA LEU A 22 -13.50 2.00 2.25
C LEU A 22 -14.52 2.86 1.49
N ASP A 23 -15.04 3.93 2.10
CA ASP A 23 -15.92 4.88 1.42
C ASP A 23 -15.20 5.54 0.22
N SER A 24 -13.94 5.91 0.37
CA SER A 24 -13.14 6.47 -0.73
C SER A 24 -12.92 5.47 -1.87
N LEU A 25 -12.79 4.18 -1.55
CA LEU A 25 -12.65 3.09 -2.53
C LEU A 25 -13.97 2.73 -3.21
N LEU A 26 -15.10 2.82 -2.50
CA LEU A 26 -16.44 2.58 -3.05
C LEU A 26 -16.92 3.74 -3.94
N ASN A 27 -16.36 4.94 -3.79
CA ASN A 27 -16.68 6.14 -4.55
C ASN A 27 -15.69 6.43 -5.70
N GLN A 28 -15.12 5.38 -6.32
CA GLN A 28 -14.25 5.53 -7.49
C GLN A 28 -15.05 5.84 -8.76
N THR A 29 -14.46 6.61 -9.69
CA THR A 29 -15.02 6.89 -11.03
C THR A 29 -14.98 5.66 -11.93
N LEU A 30 -14.08 4.71 -11.66
CA LEU A 30 -14.02 3.45 -12.35
C LEU A 30 -15.27 2.61 -12.04
N ASP A 31 -15.86 2.00 -13.07
CA ASP A 31 -17.02 1.12 -12.94
C ASP A 31 -16.73 -0.03 -11.94
N LYS A 32 -17.66 -0.24 -11.00
CA LYS A 32 -17.53 -1.22 -9.90
C LYS A 32 -17.38 -2.67 -10.39
N THR A 33 -17.78 -2.97 -11.61
CA THR A 33 -17.56 -4.29 -12.21
C THR A 33 -16.10 -4.55 -12.60
N GLN A 34 -15.29 -3.50 -12.74
CA GLN A 34 -13.90 -3.59 -13.19
C GLN A 34 -12.88 -3.75 -12.04
N TYR A 35 -13.29 -3.57 -10.80
CA TYR A 35 -12.38 -3.74 -9.65
C TYR A 35 -13.03 -4.51 -8.50
N GLU A 36 -12.22 -4.93 -7.57
CA GLU A 36 -12.65 -5.43 -6.27
C GLU A 36 -11.78 -4.84 -5.16
N VAL A 37 -12.35 -4.79 -3.97
CA VAL A 37 -11.64 -4.41 -2.75
C VAL A 37 -11.63 -5.62 -1.83
N ILE A 38 -10.45 -5.94 -1.29
CA ILE A 38 -10.25 -7.00 -0.31
C ILE A 38 -9.57 -6.36 0.90
N VAL A 39 -10.25 -6.38 2.03
CA VAL A 39 -9.63 -6.08 3.32
C VAL A 39 -8.98 -7.36 3.83
N VAL A 40 -7.71 -7.27 4.22
CA VAL A 40 -7.03 -8.38 4.90
C VAL A 40 -6.88 -8.01 6.36
N ASP A 41 -7.78 -8.59 7.18
CA ASP A 41 -7.75 -8.44 8.63
C ASP A 41 -6.59 -9.25 9.22
N ASN A 42 -5.59 -8.55 9.73
CA ASN A 42 -4.38 -9.17 10.29
C ASN A 42 -4.55 -9.49 11.79
N ASN A 43 -5.64 -10.22 12.09
CA ASN A 43 -5.99 -10.67 13.43
C ASN A 43 -6.30 -9.51 14.39
N SER A 44 -7.13 -8.56 13.95
CA SER A 44 -7.66 -7.47 14.78
C SER A 44 -8.45 -7.99 15.97
N THR A 45 -8.41 -7.25 17.07
CA THR A 45 -9.16 -7.49 18.30
C THR A 45 -10.33 -6.52 18.50
N ASP A 46 -10.44 -5.51 17.64
CA ASP A 46 -11.49 -4.50 17.58
C ASP A 46 -12.55 -4.83 16.50
N LEU A 47 -13.39 -3.87 16.16
CA LEU A 47 -14.46 -4.01 15.17
C LEU A 47 -14.00 -3.83 13.71
N THR A 48 -12.71 -3.79 13.41
CA THR A 48 -12.16 -3.57 12.05
C THR A 48 -12.82 -4.47 11.00
N ALA A 49 -12.82 -5.78 11.22
CA ALA A 49 -13.39 -6.74 10.28
C ALA A 49 -14.90 -6.56 10.11
N TRP A 50 -15.61 -6.30 11.20
CA TRP A 50 -17.05 -6.05 11.19
C TRP A 50 -17.41 -4.79 10.39
N VAL A 51 -16.67 -3.69 10.58
CA VAL A 51 -16.88 -2.45 9.83
C VAL A 51 -16.70 -2.67 8.33
N ALA A 52 -15.69 -3.42 7.92
CA ALA A 52 -15.46 -3.72 6.51
C ALA A 52 -16.60 -4.58 5.93
N GLN A 53 -17.03 -5.63 6.64
CA GLN A 53 -18.13 -6.52 6.22
C GLN A 53 -19.46 -5.78 6.12
N SER A 54 -19.75 -4.85 7.05
CA SER A 54 -20.98 -4.05 7.05
C SER A 54 -21.12 -3.16 5.80
N LYS A 55 -20.00 -2.80 5.15
CA LYS A 55 -19.95 -2.08 3.87
C LYS A 55 -20.01 -3.00 2.64
N GLY A 56 -20.23 -4.31 2.82
CA GLY A 56 -20.27 -5.29 1.74
C GLY A 56 -18.89 -5.60 1.14
N ILE A 57 -17.81 -5.27 1.83
CA ILE A 57 -16.45 -5.55 1.37
C ILE A 57 -16.03 -6.96 1.76
N ARG A 58 -15.36 -7.66 0.84
CA ARG A 58 -14.75 -8.95 1.10
C ARG A 58 -13.64 -8.82 2.14
N VAL A 59 -13.72 -9.61 3.22
CA VAL A 59 -12.71 -9.66 4.27
C VAL A 59 -12.05 -11.02 4.26
N GLU A 60 -10.72 -11.03 4.21
CA GLU A 60 -9.89 -12.21 4.36
C GLU A 60 -9.13 -12.13 5.68
N LYS A 61 -9.00 -13.23 6.39
CA LYS A 61 -8.29 -13.30 7.67
C LYS A 61 -6.85 -13.80 7.49
N GLU A 62 -5.89 -13.12 8.12
CA GLU A 62 -4.50 -13.55 8.22
C GLU A 62 -4.08 -13.57 9.70
N LEU A 63 -3.81 -14.77 10.23
CA LEU A 63 -3.52 -14.97 11.64
C LEU A 63 -2.07 -14.65 12.03
N ARG A 64 -1.14 -14.72 11.07
CA ARG A 64 0.26 -14.38 11.31
C ARG A 64 0.38 -12.87 11.40
N LYS A 65 0.77 -12.35 12.57
CA LYS A 65 0.99 -10.91 12.75
C LYS A 65 2.06 -10.39 11.78
N GLY A 66 1.83 -9.21 11.23
CA GLY A 66 2.77 -8.48 10.39
C GLY A 66 2.17 -8.03 9.06
N TYR A 67 2.47 -6.79 8.70
CA TYR A 67 2.00 -6.15 7.47
C TYR A 67 2.29 -6.97 6.22
N VAL A 68 3.49 -7.56 6.14
CA VAL A 68 3.90 -8.38 5.00
C VAL A 68 3.02 -9.63 4.83
N HIS A 69 2.55 -10.24 5.93
CA HIS A 69 1.68 -11.41 5.86
C HIS A 69 0.30 -11.04 5.32
N ALA A 70 -0.26 -9.90 5.76
CA ALA A 70 -1.51 -9.40 5.22
C ALA A 70 -1.41 -9.08 3.72
N ILE A 71 -0.34 -8.42 3.28
CA ILE A 71 -0.08 -8.16 1.85
C ILE A 71 0.00 -9.48 1.06
N ARG A 72 0.74 -10.45 1.55
CA ARG A 72 0.87 -11.77 0.88
C ARG A 72 -0.46 -12.50 0.78
N ARG A 73 -1.25 -12.49 1.85
CA ARG A 73 -2.59 -13.09 1.85
C ARG A 73 -3.50 -12.44 0.81
N GLY A 74 -3.52 -11.10 0.75
CA GLY A 74 -4.29 -10.37 -0.25
C GLY A 74 -3.86 -10.68 -1.69
N ILE A 75 -2.55 -10.78 -1.97
CA ILE A 75 -2.02 -11.19 -3.27
C ILE A 75 -2.46 -12.62 -3.63
N GLU A 76 -2.40 -13.54 -2.68
CA GLU A 76 -2.75 -14.95 -2.86
C GLU A 76 -4.22 -15.13 -3.26
N VAL A 77 -5.14 -14.45 -2.56
CA VAL A 77 -6.59 -14.59 -2.78
C VAL A 77 -7.13 -13.74 -3.93
N SER A 78 -6.38 -12.76 -4.40
CA SER A 78 -6.76 -11.94 -5.55
C SER A 78 -6.47 -12.68 -6.86
N GLN A 79 -7.29 -12.43 -7.90
CA GLN A 79 -7.18 -13.12 -9.19
C GLN A 79 -6.90 -12.20 -10.38
N THR A 80 -6.96 -10.89 -10.18
CA THR A 80 -6.80 -9.89 -11.24
C THR A 80 -5.34 -9.76 -11.72
N GLU A 81 -5.18 -9.22 -12.93
CA GLU A 81 -3.86 -8.94 -13.51
C GLU A 81 -3.11 -7.84 -12.75
N LEU A 82 -3.85 -6.84 -12.28
CA LEU A 82 -3.29 -5.71 -11.54
C LEU A 82 -3.69 -5.79 -10.07
N ILE A 83 -2.76 -5.43 -9.20
CA ILE A 83 -2.95 -5.41 -7.75
C ILE A 83 -2.56 -4.03 -7.25
N ALA A 84 -3.49 -3.32 -6.63
CA ALA A 84 -3.24 -2.05 -5.96
C ALA A 84 -3.21 -2.24 -4.45
N PHE A 85 -2.47 -1.38 -3.76
CA PHE A 85 -2.35 -1.38 -2.30
C PHE A 85 -2.64 0.01 -1.75
N THR A 86 -3.41 0.05 -0.68
CA THR A 86 -3.61 1.24 0.14
C THR A 86 -3.82 0.81 1.59
N ASP A 87 -3.49 1.67 2.55
CA ASP A 87 -3.63 1.36 3.98
C ASP A 87 -5.03 1.72 4.49
N ALA A 88 -5.45 1.11 5.60
CA ALA A 88 -6.78 1.30 6.19
C ALA A 88 -7.04 2.72 6.72
N ASP A 89 -5.98 3.52 6.93
CA ASP A 89 -6.03 4.93 7.32
C ASP A 89 -5.90 5.92 6.15
N CYS A 90 -6.00 5.42 4.92
CA CYS A 90 -5.87 6.22 3.71
C CYS A 90 -7.22 6.63 3.12
N ARG A 91 -7.22 7.76 2.39
CA ARG A 91 -8.33 8.21 1.55
C ARG A 91 -7.80 8.44 0.15
N VAL A 92 -8.25 7.62 -0.80
CA VAL A 92 -7.85 7.74 -2.21
C VAL A 92 -8.75 8.73 -2.95
N PRO A 93 -8.25 9.47 -3.95
CA PRO A 93 -9.09 10.35 -4.75
C PRO A 93 -10.03 9.54 -5.66
N PRO A 94 -11.19 10.08 -6.07
CA PRO A 94 -12.19 9.34 -6.86
C PRO A 94 -11.66 8.76 -8.17
N TYR A 95 -10.68 9.39 -8.78
CA TYR A 95 -10.06 8.98 -10.05
C TYR A 95 -8.81 8.09 -9.89
N TRP A 96 -8.55 7.57 -8.69
CA TRP A 96 -7.32 6.84 -8.36
C TRP A 96 -7.13 5.58 -9.20
N LEU A 97 -8.15 4.71 -9.24
CA LEU A 97 -8.10 3.47 -10.01
C LEU A 97 -8.07 3.72 -11.52
N GLU A 98 -8.85 4.68 -12.00
CA GLU A 98 -8.88 5.06 -13.42
C GLU A 98 -7.50 5.51 -13.91
N LYS A 99 -6.83 6.40 -13.16
CA LYS A 99 -5.47 6.84 -13.50
C LYS A 99 -4.43 5.73 -13.44
N ILE A 100 -4.53 4.84 -12.44
CA ILE A 100 -3.66 3.67 -12.35
C ILE A 100 -3.80 2.80 -13.60
N LEU A 101 -5.04 2.46 -14.00
CA LEU A 101 -5.29 1.66 -15.19
C LEU A 101 -4.75 2.34 -16.45
N ALA A 102 -5.04 3.63 -16.63
CA ALA A 102 -4.57 4.41 -17.77
C ALA A 102 -3.04 4.34 -17.91
N HIS A 103 -2.28 4.41 -16.80
CA HIS A 103 -0.83 4.25 -16.88
C HIS A 103 -0.40 2.86 -17.34
N PHE A 104 -1.03 1.79 -16.86
CA PHE A 104 -0.70 0.43 -17.29
C PHE A 104 -1.07 0.16 -18.74
N GLU A 105 -2.10 0.81 -19.26
CA GLU A 105 -2.53 0.70 -20.67
C GLU A 105 -1.55 1.37 -21.63
N THR A 106 -0.77 2.37 -21.19
CA THR A 106 0.21 3.04 -22.07
C THR A 106 1.37 2.15 -22.48
N SER A 107 1.75 1.15 -21.70
CA SER A 107 2.85 0.25 -22.03
C SER A 107 2.87 -1.00 -21.15
N MET A 108 3.04 -2.16 -21.76
CA MET A 108 3.29 -3.43 -21.06
C MET A 108 4.62 -3.45 -20.28
N LYS A 109 5.55 -2.56 -20.61
CA LYS A 109 6.82 -2.42 -19.87
C LYS A 109 6.63 -1.77 -18.49
N ILE A 110 5.49 -1.09 -18.24
CA ILE A 110 5.18 -0.54 -16.92
C ILE A 110 4.70 -1.68 -16.02
N VAL A 111 5.47 -1.98 -15.00
CA VAL A 111 5.22 -3.06 -14.05
C VAL A 111 4.76 -2.57 -12.69
N GLY A 112 4.93 -1.28 -12.40
CA GLY A 112 4.47 -0.64 -11.16
C GLY A 112 4.12 0.83 -11.41
N VAL A 113 3.03 1.26 -10.78
CA VAL A 113 2.53 2.64 -10.77
C VAL A 113 2.38 3.07 -9.32
N GLY A 114 2.74 4.30 -9.00
CA GLY A 114 2.51 4.89 -7.69
C GLY A 114 2.40 6.40 -7.77
N GLY A 115 2.08 7.01 -6.66
CA GLY A 115 1.86 8.44 -6.57
C GLY A 115 2.54 9.08 -5.38
N LYS A 116 1.94 10.16 -4.88
CA LYS A 116 2.35 10.89 -3.69
C LYS A 116 1.43 10.59 -2.52
N LEU A 117 1.94 10.88 -1.34
CA LEU A 117 1.16 10.92 -0.11
C LEU A 117 0.93 12.37 0.31
N ALA A 118 -0.14 12.62 1.05
CA ALA A 118 -0.37 13.86 1.79
C ALA A 118 -0.93 13.48 3.16
N PHE A 119 -0.41 14.06 4.22
CA PHE A 119 -0.92 13.81 5.56
C PHE A 119 -2.06 14.77 5.88
N TYR A 120 -3.21 14.24 6.34
CA TYR A 120 -4.39 15.06 6.63
C TYR A 120 -4.46 15.56 8.08
N ASP A 121 -3.57 15.07 8.96
CA ASP A 121 -3.59 15.32 10.42
C ASP A 121 -2.30 15.94 10.98
N ILE A 122 -1.46 16.53 10.09
CA ILE A 122 -0.29 17.36 10.49
C ILE A 122 -0.31 18.72 9.79
N HIS A 123 0.52 19.63 10.30
CA HIS A 123 0.63 20.96 9.73
C HIS A 123 1.16 20.91 8.27
N PRO A 124 0.56 21.63 7.29
CA PRO A 124 0.91 21.54 5.88
C PRO A 124 2.38 21.79 5.55
N ILE A 125 3.07 22.65 6.32
CA ILE A 125 4.52 22.91 6.12
C ILE A 125 5.34 21.66 6.48
N VAL A 126 4.99 20.98 7.58
CA VAL A 126 5.66 19.74 8.00
C VAL A 126 5.43 18.64 6.98
N ASP A 127 4.17 18.47 6.50
CA ASP A 127 3.83 17.53 5.44
C ASP A 127 4.67 17.76 4.18
N LYS A 128 4.77 19.02 3.72
CA LYS A 128 5.51 19.38 2.51
C LYS A 128 7.00 19.08 2.62
N THR A 129 7.59 19.31 3.80
CA THR A 129 8.99 19.01 4.08
C THR A 129 9.25 17.51 4.08
N PHE A 130 8.40 16.76 4.76
CA PHE A 130 8.48 15.31 4.85
C PHE A 130 8.35 14.64 3.47
N GLN A 131 7.37 15.09 2.69
CA GLN A 131 7.17 14.60 1.33
C GLN A 131 8.40 14.83 0.44
N SER A 132 9.06 15.98 0.56
CA SER A 132 10.26 16.28 -0.23
C SER A 132 11.37 15.25 0.02
N ILE A 133 11.54 14.80 1.25
CA ILE A 133 12.51 13.77 1.63
C ILE A 133 12.11 12.40 1.09
N LEU A 134 10.86 12.00 1.25
CA LEU A 134 10.35 10.70 0.78
C LEU A 134 10.50 10.52 -0.74
N TYR A 135 10.36 11.61 -1.51
CA TYR A 135 10.38 11.52 -2.98
C TYR A 135 11.76 11.59 -3.63
N LEU A 136 12.83 11.83 -2.87
CA LEU A 136 14.20 11.78 -3.39
C LEU A 136 14.53 10.42 -4.03
N ASN A 137 13.97 9.35 -3.51
CA ASN A 137 14.30 7.98 -3.93
C ASN A 137 13.41 7.42 -5.03
N LYS A 138 12.39 8.16 -5.51
CA LYS A 138 11.42 7.70 -6.53
C LYS A 138 10.83 6.32 -6.21
N ALA A 139 10.67 5.99 -4.92
CA ALA A 139 10.01 4.76 -4.49
C ALA A 139 8.51 4.82 -4.73
N LEU A 140 7.89 3.66 -4.86
CA LEU A 140 6.44 3.54 -4.86
C LEU A 140 5.99 3.42 -3.40
N PRO A 141 5.19 4.37 -2.86
CA PRO A 141 4.71 4.28 -1.48
C PRO A 141 3.76 3.08 -1.32
N GLY A 142 3.90 2.32 -0.25
CA GLY A 142 3.12 1.11 0.01
C GLY A 142 1.62 1.31 -0.02
N ASN A 143 1.17 2.46 0.46
CA ASN A 143 -0.24 2.83 0.51
C ASN A 143 -0.74 3.63 -0.72
N ASN A 144 0.08 3.80 -1.76
CA ASN A 144 -0.29 4.42 -3.03
C ASN A 144 0.49 3.79 -4.18
N MET A 145 0.34 2.48 -4.36
CA MET A 145 0.97 1.76 -5.47
C MET A 145 0.07 0.70 -6.07
N ALA A 146 0.35 0.38 -7.33
CA ALA A 146 -0.22 -0.78 -8.01
C ALA A 146 0.87 -1.50 -8.80
N ILE A 147 0.73 -2.83 -8.96
CA ILE A 147 1.75 -3.69 -9.54
C ILE A 147 1.09 -4.70 -10.49
N ARG A 148 1.77 -5.05 -11.58
CA ARG A 148 1.38 -6.21 -12.40
C ARG A 148 1.68 -7.50 -11.65
N ARG A 149 0.71 -8.40 -11.58
CA ARG A 149 0.86 -9.74 -10.98
C ARG A 149 2.01 -10.53 -11.61
N GLU A 150 2.17 -10.44 -12.94
CA GLU A 150 3.28 -11.09 -13.64
C GLU A 150 4.65 -10.60 -13.13
N ALA A 151 4.78 -9.29 -12.88
CA ALA A 151 6.02 -8.73 -12.33
C ALA A 151 6.30 -9.23 -10.90
N LEU A 152 5.25 -9.36 -10.07
CA LEU A 152 5.39 -9.99 -8.75
C LEU A 152 5.88 -11.44 -8.86
N ARG A 153 5.35 -12.22 -9.81
CA ARG A 153 5.83 -13.59 -10.06
C ARG A 153 7.29 -13.62 -10.49
N LYS A 154 7.69 -12.72 -11.40
CA LYS A 154 9.09 -12.63 -11.88
C LYS A 154 10.10 -12.31 -10.79
N ILE A 155 9.72 -11.54 -9.77
CA ILE A 155 10.60 -11.25 -8.63
C ILE A 155 10.55 -12.29 -7.50
N GLY A 156 9.75 -13.36 -7.66
CA GLY A 156 9.58 -14.41 -6.66
C GLY A 156 8.54 -14.10 -5.57
N GLY A 157 7.64 -13.13 -5.80
CA GLY A 157 6.65 -12.69 -4.82
C GLY A 157 7.22 -11.71 -3.80
N VAL A 158 6.54 -11.57 -2.65
CA VAL A 158 6.98 -10.73 -1.53
C VAL A 158 7.69 -11.58 -0.49
N ASP A 159 8.91 -11.21 -0.11
CA ASP A 159 9.68 -11.92 0.92
C ASP A 159 9.01 -11.76 2.29
N PRO A 160 8.56 -12.86 2.93
CA PRO A 160 7.84 -12.81 4.20
C PRO A 160 8.68 -12.27 5.37
N ARG A 161 10.00 -12.21 5.22
CA ARG A 161 10.90 -11.68 6.24
C ARG A 161 10.98 -10.16 6.24
N VAL A 162 10.62 -9.51 5.13
CA VAL A 162 10.67 -8.04 5.00
C VAL A 162 9.33 -7.45 5.41
N ASN A 163 9.14 -7.17 6.70
CA ASN A 163 7.92 -6.57 7.22
C ASN A 163 8.01 -5.03 7.24
N LEU A 164 9.11 -4.48 7.70
CA LEU A 164 9.39 -3.05 7.59
C LEU A 164 9.95 -2.73 6.19
N THR A 165 9.48 -1.67 5.53
CA THR A 165 9.95 -1.22 4.21
C THR A 165 9.65 -2.17 3.03
N VAL A 166 8.56 -2.94 3.10
CA VAL A 166 8.10 -3.83 2.01
C VAL A 166 7.97 -3.08 0.69
N ASP A 167 7.44 -1.86 0.72
CA ASP A 167 7.24 -0.99 -0.43
C ASP A 167 8.55 -0.60 -1.11
N TYR A 168 9.57 -0.23 -0.33
CA TYR A 168 10.88 0.09 -0.86
C TYR A 168 11.57 -1.15 -1.44
N TRP A 169 11.48 -2.28 -0.74
CA TRP A 169 11.99 -3.56 -1.23
C TRP A 169 11.34 -3.97 -2.56
N LEU A 170 10.00 -3.88 -2.64
CA LEU A 170 9.25 -4.13 -3.87
C LEU A 170 9.70 -3.18 -4.99
N THR A 171 9.87 -1.89 -4.70
CA THR A 171 10.35 -0.90 -5.67
C THR A 171 11.68 -1.32 -6.28
N LEU A 172 12.65 -1.72 -5.45
CA LEU A 172 13.98 -2.15 -5.93
C LEU A 172 13.92 -3.43 -6.78
N LYS A 173 13.12 -4.41 -6.36
CA LYS A 173 12.94 -5.67 -7.09
C LYS A 173 12.23 -5.45 -8.43
N LEU A 174 11.16 -4.67 -8.44
CA LEU A 174 10.37 -4.39 -9.64
C LEU A 174 11.15 -3.61 -10.70
N ARG A 175 12.05 -2.71 -10.30
CA ARG A 175 12.97 -2.00 -11.24
C ARG A 175 13.83 -2.95 -12.08
N LYS A 176 14.10 -4.16 -11.60
CA LYS A 176 14.89 -5.17 -12.32
C LYS A 176 14.10 -5.88 -13.41
N VAL A 177 12.77 -5.85 -13.36
CA VAL A 177 11.90 -6.60 -14.27
C VAL A 177 11.02 -5.72 -15.16
N GLY A 178 11.04 -4.37 -14.96
CA GLY A 178 10.29 -3.44 -15.79
C GLY A 178 10.41 -1.99 -15.35
N ARG A 179 9.60 -1.13 -15.97
CA ARG A 179 9.58 0.31 -15.69
C ARG A 179 8.59 0.63 -14.58
N LEU A 180 8.98 1.55 -13.68
CA LEU A 180 8.08 2.12 -12.69
C LEU A 180 7.63 3.52 -13.13
N LYS A 181 6.35 3.81 -12.92
CA LYS A 181 5.75 5.12 -13.19
C LYS A 181 5.33 5.76 -11.87
N VAL A 182 5.87 6.91 -11.55
CA VAL A 182 5.40 7.75 -10.44
C VAL A 182 4.61 8.92 -11.01
N ASP A 183 3.30 8.97 -10.74
CA ASP A 183 2.46 10.11 -11.08
C ASP A 183 2.31 11.03 -9.88
N ARG A 184 2.97 12.18 -9.92
CA ARG A 184 2.95 13.18 -8.82
C ARG A 184 1.57 13.81 -8.59
N ARG A 185 0.63 13.64 -9.52
CA ARG A 185 -0.75 14.13 -9.41
C ARG A 185 -1.69 13.09 -8.76
N LEU A 186 -1.22 11.85 -8.61
CA LEU A 186 -1.94 10.79 -7.92
C LEU A 186 -1.61 10.87 -6.43
N ILE A 187 -2.39 11.67 -5.69
CA ILE A 187 -2.15 11.94 -4.27
C ILE A 187 -3.15 11.14 -3.43
N VAL A 188 -2.65 10.35 -2.49
CA VAL A 188 -3.43 9.64 -1.47
C VAL A 188 -3.22 10.35 -0.14
N ASN A 189 -4.33 10.66 0.53
CA ASN A 189 -4.30 11.26 1.87
C ASN A 189 -4.20 10.13 2.92
N THR A 190 -3.28 10.25 3.87
CA THR A 190 -3.02 9.25 4.92
C THR A 190 -2.87 9.91 6.29
N SER A 191 -3.01 9.14 7.36
CA SER A 191 -2.76 9.63 8.72
C SER A 191 -1.26 9.66 9.03
N ALA A 192 -0.81 10.70 9.72
CA ALA A 192 0.54 10.80 10.25
C ALA A 192 0.69 10.17 11.65
N ARG A 193 -0.34 9.48 12.16
CA ARG A 193 -0.35 8.95 13.54
C ARG A 193 0.85 8.05 13.87
N ARG A 194 1.35 7.28 12.88
CA ARG A 194 2.54 6.42 13.08
C ARG A 194 3.79 7.25 13.37
N PHE A 195 3.97 8.36 12.66
CA PHE A 195 5.09 9.28 12.89
C PHE A 195 4.99 10.04 14.23
N LYS A 196 3.76 10.22 14.75
CA LYS A 196 3.54 10.79 16.07
C LYS A 196 3.80 9.78 17.20
N ALA A 197 3.61 8.49 16.93
CA ALA A 197 3.66 7.44 17.93
C ALA A 197 5.06 6.87 18.19
N SER A 198 5.98 6.90 17.21
CA SER A 198 7.27 6.22 17.35
C SER A 198 8.35 6.82 16.46
N PHE A 199 9.16 7.70 17.02
CA PHE A 199 10.39 8.22 16.39
C PHE A 199 11.41 7.11 16.07
N ASP A 200 11.46 6.04 16.89
CA ASP A 200 12.32 4.88 16.67
C ASP A 200 11.96 4.12 15.35
N SER A 201 10.67 3.97 15.05
CA SER A 201 10.21 3.35 13.80
C SER A 201 10.68 4.12 12.56
N ASP A 202 10.66 5.45 12.65
CA ASP A 202 11.07 6.33 11.54
C ASP A 202 12.56 6.22 11.29
N ILE A 203 13.36 6.18 12.34
CA ILE A 203 14.81 5.96 12.24
C ILE A 203 15.11 4.60 11.63
N LYS A 204 14.46 3.54 12.09
CA LYS A 204 14.62 2.17 11.54
C LYS A 204 14.22 2.11 10.07
N TYR A 205 13.10 2.75 9.70
CA TYR A 205 12.68 2.85 8.31
C TYR A 205 13.74 3.55 7.46
N PHE A 206 14.26 4.70 7.92
CA PHE A 206 15.28 5.44 7.21
C PHE A 206 16.60 4.65 7.05
N ILE A 207 17.06 4.00 8.12
CA ILE A 207 18.25 3.14 8.08
C ILE A 207 18.06 2.00 7.08
N ASN A 208 16.88 1.37 7.06
CA ASN A 208 16.57 0.33 6.09
C ASN A 208 16.61 0.83 4.65
N VAL A 209 16.03 2.01 4.37
CA VAL A 209 16.07 2.61 3.04
C VAL A 209 17.53 2.83 2.59
N MET A 210 18.36 3.40 3.46
CA MET A 210 19.78 3.62 3.17
C MET A 210 20.54 2.32 2.97
N SER A 211 20.35 1.34 3.85
CA SER A 211 20.98 0.03 3.72
C SER A 211 20.60 -0.70 2.44
N MET A 212 19.32 -0.68 2.09
CA MET A 212 18.85 -1.33 0.86
C MET A 212 19.35 -0.65 -0.42
N GLN A 213 19.68 0.64 -0.38
CA GLN A 213 20.33 1.31 -1.52
C GLN A 213 21.72 0.74 -1.80
N VAL A 214 22.46 0.37 -0.75
CA VAL A 214 23.82 -0.14 -0.85
C VAL A 214 23.88 -1.65 -1.02
N SER A 215 23.18 -2.39 -0.18
CA SER A 215 23.29 -3.86 -0.05
C SER A 215 22.10 -4.65 -0.62
N SER A 216 21.02 -3.96 -1.02
CA SER A 216 19.73 -4.57 -1.40
C SER A 216 19.07 -5.41 -0.26
N LYS A 217 19.53 -5.25 0.98
CA LYS A 217 19.00 -5.97 2.16
C LYS A 217 18.61 -4.98 3.26
N PRO A 218 17.50 -5.17 3.96
CA PRO A 218 17.16 -4.39 5.14
C PRO A 218 18.06 -4.80 6.33
N VAL A 219 18.27 -3.87 7.26
CA VAL A 219 18.91 -4.14 8.56
C VAL A 219 17.88 -4.59 9.58
N PHE A 220 16.72 -3.93 9.58
CA PHE A 220 15.60 -4.23 10.46
C PHE A 220 14.48 -4.89 9.67
N TYR A 221 13.91 -5.97 10.17
CA TYR A 221 12.91 -6.76 9.47
C TYR A 221 11.48 -6.48 9.96
N ASP A 222 11.30 -6.10 11.23
CA ASP A 222 9.99 -5.96 11.85
C ASP A 222 9.65 -4.53 12.26
N PHE A 223 8.35 -4.21 12.19
CA PHE A 223 7.80 -3.02 12.83
C PHE A 223 7.76 -3.21 14.35
N PRO A 224 8.10 -2.19 15.15
CA PRO A 224 7.68 -2.18 16.55
C PRO A 224 6.16 -2.19 16.61
N ASP A 225 5.59 -3.01 17.50
CA ASP A 225 4.15 -3.02 17.75
C ASP A 225 3.81 -1.73 18.53
N ILE A 226 3.15 -0.79 17.88
CA ILE A 226 2.76 0.50 18.46
C ILE A 226 1.26 0.57 18.77
N ARG A 227 0.55 -0.56 18.70
CA ARG A 227 -0.91 -0.68 18.79
C ARG A 227 -1.32 -1.72 19.84
N GLU A 228 -0.63 -1.72 20.98
CA GLU A 228 -1.11 -2.42 22.19
C GLU A 228 -2.09 -1.55 22.96
#